data_f3a44a595043a1fc49d06bcd9aa62cc5
#
_entry.id   f3a44a595043a1fc49d06bcd9aa62cc5
#
_cell.length_a   1.000
_cell.length_b   1.000
_cell.length_c   1.000
_cell.angle_alpha   90.00
_cell.angle_beta   90.00
_cell.angle_gamma   90.00
#
_symmetry.space_group_name_H-M   'P 1'
#
loop_
_entity.id
_entity.type
_entity.pdbx_description
1 polymer ?
#
loop_
_entity_poly.entity_id
_entity_poly.type
_entity_poly.pdbx_seq_one_letter_code
_entity_poly.pdbx_strand_id
1 'polypeptide(L)'
;MSDLTAHYRIVLEEEYACKAKANPRFTRNAFAKYLGLDRTYFSKLSAGKILLSLDVAERVTRKLSLDQASRADFLLSVAEEQRCHALYLI
;
A
#
# COMPACT_ATOMS: atom_id res chain seq x y z
N MET A 1 13.71 -12.69 -10.90
CA MET A 1 13.41 -12.61 -10.44
C MET A 1 12.94 -12.27 -9.44
N SER A 2 13.07 -12.37 -8.95
CA SER A 2 12.37 -12.28 -8.03
C SER A 2 11.80 -11.08 -7.75
N ASP A 3 10.66 -11.02 -7.64
CA ASP A 3 9.92 -9.88 -7.34
C ASP A 3 9.98 -9.63 -5.85
N LEU A 4 10.58 -8.56 -5.49
CA LEU A 4 10.73 -8.17 -4.09
C LEU A 4 9.62 -7.21 -3.65
N THR A 5 8.59 -7.06 -4.48
CA THR A 5 7.50 -6.16 -4.15
C THR A 5 6.67 -6.74 -3.00
N ALA A 6 6.49 -5.96 -1.93
CA ALA A 6 5.70 -6.40 -0.79
C ALA A 6 4.24 -6.58 -1.18
N HIS A 7 3.59 -7.54 -0.55
CA HIS A 7 2.19 -7.86 -0.82
C HIS A 7 1.28 -6.64 -0.72
N TYR A 8 1.49 -5.78 0.29
CA TYR A 8 0.60 -4.62 0.46
C TYR A 8 0.67 -3.66 -0.73
N ARG A 9 1.82 -3.55 -1.40
CA ARG A 9 1.92 -2.71 -2.60
C ARG A 9 1.11 -3.28 -3.73
N ILE A 10 1.12 -4.60 -3.87
CA ILE A 10 0.32 -5.28 -4.88
C ILE A 10 -1.16 -5.03 -4.63
N VAL A 11 -1.60 -5.14 -3.38
CA VAL A 11 -2.99 -4.89 -3.01
C VAL A 11 -3.39 -3.45 -3.34
N LEU A 12 -2.53 -2.49 -3.03
CA LEU A 12 -2.82 -1.09 -3.32
C LEU A 12 -2.97 -0.84 -4.82
N GLU A 13 -2.08 -1.44 -5.63
CA GLU A 13 -2.16 -1.28 -7.07
C GLU A 13 -3.42 -1.93 -7.64
N GLU A 14 -3.80 -3.08 -7.12
CA GLU A 14 -5.01 -3.76 -7.56
C GLU A 14 -6.26 -2.96 -7.19
N GLU A 15 -6.29 -2.38 -6.00
CA GLU A 15 -7.42 -1.55 -5.58
C GLU A 15 -7.52 -0.29 -6.44
N TYR A 16 -6.38 0.33 -6.73
CA TYR A 16 -6.37 1.48 -7.62
C TYR A 16 -6.89 1.10 -9.01
N ALA A 17 -6.38 0.00 -9.56
CA ALA A 17 -6.77 -0.44 -10.90
C ALA A 17 -8.26 -0.74 -10.97
N CYS A 18 -8.81 -1.35 -9.94
CA CYS A 18 -10.23 -1.66 -9.87
C CYS A 18 -11.08 -0.38 -9.89
N LYS A 19 -10.69 0.62 -9.10
CA LYS A 19 -11.41 1.88 -9.05
C LYS A 19 -11.27 2.68 -10.34
N ALA A 20 -10.08 2.66 -10.94
CA ALA A 20 -9.84 3.36 -12.19
C ALA A 20 -10.61 2.72 -13.35
N LYS A 21 -10.77 1.40 -13.31
CA LYS A 21 -11.55 0.70 -14.32
C LYS A 21 -13.02 1.09 -14.26
N ALA A 22 -13.54 1.24 -13.03
CA ALA A 22 -14.93 1.64 -12.83
C ALA A 22 -15.14 3.12 -13.16
N ASN A 23 -14.09 3.94 -12.98
CA ASN A 23 -14.16 5.38 -13.25
C ASN A 23 -12.87 5.83 -13.90
N PRO A 24 -12.84 5.97 -15.26
CA PRO A 24 -11.61 6.35 -15.96
C PRO A 24 -11.02 7.70 -15.55
N ARG A 25 -11.80 8.54 -14.89
CA ARG A 25 -11.31 9.83 -14.40
C ARG A 25 -10.64 9.74 -13.03
N PHE A 26 -10.70 8.57 -12.42
CA PHE A 26 -10.09 8.37 -11.11
C PHE A 26 -8.57 8.31 -11.28
N THR A 27 -7.86 9.23 -10.65
CA THR A 27 -6.41 9.34 -10.78
C THR A 27 -5.71 8.76 -9.57
N ARG A 28 -4.40 8.56 -9.69
CA ARG A 28 -3.58 8.12 -8.56
C ARG A 28 -3.62 9.17 -7.43
N ASN A 29 -3.67 10.45 -7.78
CA ASN A 29 -3.81 11.51 -6.78
C ASN A 29 -5.13 11.40 -6.03
N ALA A 30 -6.21 11.10 -6.75
CA ALA A 30 -7.52 10.90 -6.13
C ALA A 30 -7.49 9.70 -5.19
N PHE A 31 -6.78 8.64 -5.58
CA PHE A 31 -6.67 7.46 -4.74
C PHE A 31 -5.87 7.76 -3.46
N ALA A 32 -4.78 8.50 -3.58
CA ALA A 32 -4.00 8.92 -2.41
C ALA A 32 -4.89 9.70 -1.44
N LYS A 33 -5.65 10.64 -1.97
CA LYS A 33 -6.57 11.45 -1.16
C LYS A 33 -7.64 10.57 -0.50
N TYR A 34 -8.16 9.60 -1.23
CA TYR A 34 -9.14 8.66 -0.69
C TYR A 34 -8.57 7.89 0.49
N LEU A 35 -7.30 7.50 0.41
CA LEU A 35 -6.62 6.78 1.48
C LEU A 35 -6.19 7.69 2.63
N GLY A 36 -6.29 9.00 2.46
CA GLY A 36 -5.83 9.95 3.45
C GLY A 36 -4.34 10.18 3.44
N LEU A 37 -3.71 9.95 2.28
CA LEU A 37 -2.26 10.07 2.13
C LEU A 37 -1.92 11.30 1.28
N ASP A 38 -0.77 11.91 1.59
CA ASP A 38 -0.23 12.96 0.75
C ASP A 38 0.19 12.37 -0.61
N ARG A 39 0.02 13.15 -1.67
CA ARG A 39 0.35 12.73 -3.03
C ARG A 39 1.81 12.30 -3.16
N THR A 40 2.72 13.10 -2.61
CA THR A 40 4.15 12.81 -2.67
C THR A 40 4.49 11.53 -1.90
N TYR A 41 3.89 11.37 -0.73
CA TYR A 41 4.09 10.18 0.08
C TYR A 41 3.62 8.93 -0.69
N PHE A 42 2.43 8.99 -1.27
CA PHE A 42 1.88 7.86 -2.01
C PHE A 42 2.74 7.52 -3.23
N SER A 43 3.23 8.54 -3.93
CA SER A 43 4.09 8.34 -5.09
C SER A 43 5.38 7.61 -4.71
N LYS A 44 6.03 8.03 -3.62
CA LYS A 44 7.25 7.39 -3.15
C LYS A 44 6.98 5.98 -2.65
N LEU A 45 5.86 5.78 -1.98
CA LEU A 45 5.46 4.47 -1.50
C LEU A 45 5.27 3.49 -2.67
N SER A 46 4.55 3.92 -3.70
CA SER A 46 4.29 3.11 -4.89
C SER A 46 5.57 2.77 -5.64
N ALA A 47 6.53 3.69 -5.63
CA ALA A 47 7.81 3.48 -6.30
C ALA A 47 8.79 2.62 -5.47
N GLY A 48 8.39 2.25 -4.27
CA GLY A 48 9.26 1.44 -3.40
C GLY A 48 10.36 2.23 -2.73
N LYS A 49 10.26 3.56 -2.73
CA LYS A 49 11.30 4.42 -2.16
C LYS A 49 11.16 4.61 -0.66
N ILE A 50 9.98 4.38 -0.12
CA ILE A 50 9.74 4.47 1.32
C ILE A 50 8.93 3.27 1.77
N LEU A 51 8.98 3.00 3.06
CA LEU A 51 8.21 1.92 3.67
C LEU A 51 6.93 2.48 4.26
N LEU A 52 5.87 1.70 4.19
CA LEU A 52 4.61 2.06 4.84
C LEU A 52 4.73 1.76 6.33
N SER A 53 4.41 2.71 7.19
CA SER A 53 4.40 2.47 8.62
C SER A 53 3.15 1.68 9.01
N LEU A 54 3.23 0.91 10.10
CA LEU A 54 2.09 0.14 10.56
C LEU A 54 0.92 1.03 10.97
N ASP A 55 1.23 2.18 11.56
CA ASP A 55 0.21 3.12 11.99
C ASP A 55 -0.59 3.64 10.79
N VAL A 56 0.11 4.04 9.73
CA VAL A 56 -0.54 4.50 8.51
C VAL A 56 -1.25 3.33 7.83
N ALA A 57 -0.62 2.15 7.86
CA ALA A 57 -1.21 0.96 7.24
C ALA A 57 -2.57 0.62 7.85
N GLU A 58 -2.71 0.73 9.16
CA GLU A 58 -4.00 0.48 9.80
C GLU A 58 -5.07 1.44 9.31
N ARG A 59 -4.71 2.71 9.17
CA ARG A 59 -5.65 3.71 8.66
C ARG A 59 -6.03 3.44 7.21
N VAL A 60 -5.05 3.04 6.42
CA VAL A 60 -5.27 2.71 5.01
C VAL A 60 -6.21 1.52 4.88
N THR A 61 -6.01 0.47 5.67
CA THR A 61 -6.87 -0.71 5.57
C THR A 61 -8.33 -0.43 5.92
N ARG A 62 -8.58 0.61 6.69
CA ARG A 62 -9.96 1.00 7.00
C ARG A 62 -10.66 1.61 5.77
N LYS A 63 -9.89 2.17 4.87
CA LYS A 63 -10.43 2.75 3.63
C LYS A 63 -10.59 1.72 2.53
N LEU A 64 -9.81 0.63 2.60
CA LEU A 64 -9.93 -0.46 1.65
C LEU A 64 -11.02 -1.41 2.13
N SER A 65 -11.77 -1.95 1.20
CA SER A 65 -12.86 -2.88 1.56
C SER A 65 -12.32 -4.30 1.65
N LEU A 66 -11.34 -4.49 2.52
CA LEU A 66 -10.73 -5.80 2.71
C LEU A 66 -11.45 -6.60 3.78
N ASP A 67 -11.57 -7.90 3.57
CA ASP A 67 -12.09 -8.75 4.62
C ASP A 67 -11.00 -8.93 5.68
N GLN A 68 -11.35 -9.61 6.77
CA GLN A 68 -10.46 -9.74 7.91
C GLN A 68 -9.16 -10.46 7.54
N ALA A 69 -9.25 -11.52 6.75
CA ALA A 69 -8.05 -12.28 6.34
C ALA A 69 -7.14 -11.44 5.45
N SER A 70 -7.71 -10.74 4.47
CA SER A 70 -6.94 -9.88 3.57
C SER A 70 -6.31 -8.72 4.30
N ARG A 71 -7.03 -8.17 5.27
CA ARG A 71 -6.49 -7.09 6.09
C ARG A 71 -5.30 -7.57 6.92
N ALA A 72 -5.41 -8.76 7.50
CA ALA A 72 -4.31 -9.33 8.27
C ALA A 72 -3.09 -9.57 7.39
N ASP A 73 -3.29 -10.09 6.18
CA ASP A 73 -2.20 -10.32 5.24
C ASP A 73 -1.53 -9.01 4.83
N PHE A 74 -2.33 -7.97 4.61
CA PHE A 74 -1.81 -6.65 4.29
C PHE A 74 -0.90 -6.13 5.39
N LEU A 75 -1.39 -6.15 6.62
CA LEU A 75 -0.64 -5.64 7.77
C LEU A 75 0.61 -6.47 8.05
N LEU A 76 0.50 -7.78 7.89
CA LEU A 76 1.64 -8.67 8.07
C LEU A 76 2.74 -8.35 7.06
N SER A 77 2.38 -8.12 5.80
CA SER A 77 3.37 -7.82 4.77
C SER A 77 4.07 -6.48 5.03
N VAL A 78 3.36 -5.51 5.60
CA VAL A 78 3.96 -4.24 6.01
C VAL A 78 5.02 -4.49 7.10
N ALA A 79 4.65 -5.25 8.11
CA ALA A 79 5.56 -5.56 9.22
C ALA A 79 6.78 -6.34 8.73
N GLU A 80 6.57 -7.29 7.83
CA GLU A 80 7.66 -8.09 7.30
C GLU A 80 8.64 -7.25 6.48
N GLU A 81 8.13 -6.32 5.68
CA GLU A 81 9.02 -5.46 4.90
C GLU A 81 9.87 -4.59 5.82
N GLN A 82 9.28 -4.04 6.88
CA GLN A 82 10.02 -3.22 7.82
C GLN A 82 11.10 -4.03 8.54
N ARG A 83 10.77 -5.25 8.93
CA ARG A 83 11.71 -6.13 9.59
C ARG A 83 12.87 -6.49 8.66
N CYS A 84 12.57 -6.84 7.43
CA CYS A 84 13.61 -7.17 6.45
C CYS A 84 14.51 -5.98 6.17
N HIS A 85 13.92 -4.79 6.06
CA HIS A 85 14.69 -3.58 5.85
C HIS A 85 15.65 -3.32 7.01
N ALA A 86 15.16 -3.47 8.24
CA ALA A 86 15.98 -3.27 9.43
C ALA A 86 17.14 -4.24 9.49
N LEU A 87 16.89 -5.52 9.16
CA LEU A 87 17.93 -6.53 9.14
C LEU A 87 18.97 -6.24 8.06
N TYR A 88 18.51 -5.74 6.94
CA TYR A 88 19.40 -5.43 5.82
C TYR A 88 20.34 -4.28 6.14
N LEU A 89 19.91 -3.36 7.00
CA LEU A 89 20.71 -2.21 7.37
C LEU A 89 21.75 -2.51 8.46
N ILE A 90 21.63 -3.65 9.11
CA ILE A 90 22.61 -4.08 10.09
C ILE A 90 23.80 -4.69 9.37
#